data_fd3c2291fa61f8b6879d0df444986787
#
_entry.id   fd3c2291fa61f8b6879d0df444986787
#
_cell.length_a   1.000
_cell.length_b   1.000
_cell.length_c   1.000
_cell.angle_alpha   90.00
_cell.angle_beta   90.00
_cell.angle_gamma   90.00
#
_symmetry.space_group_name_H-M   'P 1'
#
loop_
_entity.id
_entity.type
_entity.pdbx_description
1 polymer ?
#
loop_
_entity_poly.entity_id
_entity_poly.type
_entity_poly.pdbx_seq_one_letter_code
_entity_poly.pdbx_strand_id
1 'polypeptide(L)'
;MKIIVDAFGGDNAPLEVIKGSRNAKDDLGVDIALVGDKEKIFSCAAQNKISLTGIDIIDAPNVIAMTDQPGEILKSKKNCSMAVGLQALADGKGDAFVSAGSTGALVMGATFIVKRIKGVKRPAIGSVLPSNDKPFLLLDCGANADCTAEHLKQFAQMGAIYSEKFVKVQSPRVALANIGTEDSKGDRLRHEAFDLLKDTKEINFIGNVETRDVPYGCCDVLVADGFTGNIILKLYEGVAGAMMANIKSIFKKSSITMLAAMMVKGGLLGLKMRMDYSEFGGAPLLGVNGVVIKAHGSSDAKAIRNAIRQAKTCAEKNIVGTIAQSVKEAADAE
;
A
#
# COMPACT_ATOMS: atom_id res chain seq x y z
N MET A 1 -3.58 -12.69 -16.74
CA MET A 1 -3.88 -11.99 -15.47
C MET A 1 -4.40 -10.61 -15.80
N LYS A 2 -5.56 -10.24 -15.23
CA LYS A 2 -6.22 -8.95 -15.51
C LYS A 2 -6.23 -8.07 -14.27
N ILE A 3 -5.69 -6.86 -14.37
CA ILE A 3 -5.67 -5.86 -13.30
C ILE A 3 -6.70 -4.77 -13.61
N ILE A 4 -7.61 -4.55 -12.67
CA ILE A 4 -8.62 -3.50 -12.74
C ILE A 4 -8.02 -2.22 -12.13
N VAL A 5 -8.10 -1.10 -12.85
CA VAL A 5 -7.50 0.17 -12.42
C VAL A 5 -8.54 1.28 -12.43
N ASP A 6 -8.72 1.94 -11.30
CA ASP A 6 -9.58 3.12 -11.15
C ASP A 6 -8.95 4.30 -11.89
N ALA A 7 -9.47 4.63 -13.07
CA ALA A 7 -8.90 5.66 -13.95
C ALA A 7 -9.06 7.09 -13.40
N PHE A 8 -9.94 7.31 -12.42
CA PHE A 8 -10.25 8.63 -11.88
C PHE A 8 -9.84 8.80 -10.41
N GLY A 9 -9.12 7.85 -9.84
CA GLY A 9 -8.54 7.97 -8.51
C GLY A 9 -7.23 8.77 -8.52
N GLY A 10 -7.13 9.77 -7.63
CA GLY A 10 -5.91 10.56 -7.42
C GLY A 10 -5.90 11.92 -8.12
N ASP A 11 -4.88 12.73 -7.75
CA ASP A 11 -4.77 14.15 -8.13
C ASP A 11 -4.40 14.34 -9.61
N ASN A 12 -3.69 13.37 -10.18
CA ASN A 12 -3.18 13.39 -11.57
C ASN A 12 -4.03 12.53 -12.52
N ALA A 13 -5.22 12.11 -12.06
CA ALA A 13 -6.16 11.34 -12.88
C ALA A 13 -6.86 12.23 -13.93
N PRO A 14 -7.25 11.69 -15.08
CA PRO A 14 -7.02 10.30 -15.52
C PRO A 14 -5.67 10.09 -16.24
N LEU A 15 -4.94 11.17 -16.60
CA LEU A 15 -3.80 11.12 -17.51
C LEU A 15 -2.69 10.19 -17.03
N GLU A 16 -2.20 10.40 -15.80
CA GLU A 16 -1.08 9.60 -15.28
C GLU A 16 -1.51 8.15 -15.00
N VAL A 17 -2.78 7.93 -14.68
CA VAL A 17 -3.33 6.56 -14.53
C VAL A 17 -3.35 5.83 -15.86
N ILE A 18 -3.83 6.47 -16.94
CA ILE A 18 -3.87 5.90 -18.29
C ILE A 18 -2.45 5.61 -18.79
N LYS A 19 -1.49 6.54 -18.63
CA LYS A 19 -0.08 6.34 -18.98
C LYS A 19 0.55 5.18 -18.21
N GLY A 20 0.38 5.15 -16.89
CA GLY A 20 0.92 4.11 -16.04
C GLY A 20 0.34 2.73 -16.37
N SER A 21 -0.96 2.67 -16.68
CA SER A 21 -1.63 1.45 -17.12
C SER A 21 -1.12 0.96 -18.48
N ARG A 22 -0.90 1.88 -19.44
CA ARG A 22 -0.29 1.55 -20.74
C ARG A 22 1.12 0.97 -20.55
N ASN A 23 1.95 1.68 -19.77
CA ASN A 23 3.31 1.22 -19.46
C ASN A 23 3.32 -0.15 -18.77
N ALA A 24 2.38 -0.38 -17.82
CA ALA A 24 2.25 -1.67 -17.15
C ALA A 24 1.88 -2.78 -18.13
N LYS A 25 0.94 -2.54 -19.05
CA LYS A 25 0.56 -3.50 -20.07
C LYS A 25 1.76 -3.90 -20.94
N ASP A 26 2.51 -2.91 -21.39
CA ASP A 26 3.66 -3.14 -22.29
C ASP A 26 4.82 -3.83 -21.59
N ASP A 27 5.16 -3.41 -20.37
CA ASP A 27 6.34 -3.88 -19.65
C ASP A 27 6.10 -5.18 -18.86
N LEU A 28 4.87 -5.38 -18.35
CA LEU A 28 4.58 -6.47 -17.41
C LEU A 28 3.77 -7.60 -18.04
N GLY A 29 3.25 -7.41 -19.27
CA GLY A 29 2.44 -8.40 -19.96
C GLY A 29 1.12 -8.73 -19.26
N VAL A 30 0.53 -7.76 -18.56
CA VAL A 30 -0.77 -7.92 -17.89
C VAL A 30 -1.90 -7.36 -18.74
N ASP A 31 -3.09 -7.95 -18.60
CA ASP A 31 -4.30 -7.34 -19.13
C ASP A 31 -4.78 -6.25 -18.19
N ILE A 32 -5.23 -5.14 -18.75
CA ILE A 32 -5.71 -3.97 -17.99
C ILE A 32 -7.17 -3.73 -18.31
N ALA A 33 -7.96 -3.47 -17.28
CA ALA A 33 -9.30 -2.91 -17.38
C ALA A 33 -9.33 -1.56 -16.66
N LEU A 34 -9.44 -0.46 -17.39
CA LEU A 34 -9.64 0.88 -16.84
C LEU A 34 -11.11 1.07 -16.46
N VAL A 35 -11.38 1.55 -15.26
CA VAL A 35 -12.74 1.83 -14.78
C VAL A 35 -12.92 3.33 -14.65
N GLY A 36 -13.96 3.87 -15.29
CA GLY A 36 -14.29 5.30 -15.23
C GLY A 36 -15.11 5.77 -16.41
N ASP A 37 -15.31 7.08 -16.51
CA ASP A 37 -16.01 7.73 -17.60
C ASP A 37 -15.34 7.43 -18.94
N LYS A 38 -15.98 6.59 -19.73
CA LYS A 38 -15.45 6.06 -20.99
C LYS A 38 -15.08 7.16 -21.98
N GLU A 39 -15.90 8.17 -22.13
CA GLU A 39 -15.67 9.27 -23.08
C GLU A 39 -14.45 10.10 -22.66
N LYS A 40 -14.31 10.40 -21.35
CA LYS A 40 -13.16 11.12 -20.83
C LYS A 40 -11.87 10.31 -20.93
N ILE A 41 -11.90 8.98 -20.74
CA ILE A 41 -10.75 8.11 -20.95
C ILE A 41 -10.29 8.17 -22.41
N PHE A 42 -11.22 8.00 -23.37
CA PHE A 42 -10.87 8.07 -24.80
C PHE A 42 -10.36 9.44 -25.21
N SER A 43 -11.02 10.53 -24.77
CA SER A 43 -10.59 11.90 -25.07
C SER A 43 -9.22 12.21 -24.52
N CYS A 44 -8.95 11.85 -23.24
CA CYS A 44 -7.65 12.05 -22.63
C CYS A 44 -6.55 11.25 -23.33
N ALA A 45 -6.80 10.00 -23.68
CA ALA A 45 -5.83 9.15 -24.39
C ALA A 45 -5.53 9.70 -25.79
N ALA A 46 -6.53 10.14 -26.55
CA ALA A 46 -6.36 10.72 -27.88
C ALA A 46 -5.55 12.04 -27.84
N GLN A 47 -5.88 12.96 -26.92
CA GLN A 47 -5.16 14.22 -26.73
C GLN A 47 -3.68 14.03 -26.39
N ASN A 48 -3.36 12.97 -25.66
CA ASN A 48 -1.99 12.67 -25.23
C ASN A 48 -1.30 11.59 -26.06
N LYS A 49 -1.90 11.16 -27.18
CA LYS A 49 -1.35 10.13 -28.10
C LYS A 49 -1.03 8.81 -27.41
N ILE A 50 -1.86 8.40 -26.43
CA ILE A 50 -1.72 7.14 -25.72
C ILE A 50 -2.60 6.09 -26.39
N SER A 51 -2.04 4.95 -26.79
CA SER A 51 -2.81 3.85 -27.36
C SER A 51 -3.57 3.08 -26.27
N LEU A 52 -4.87 2.92 -26.46
CA LEU A 52 -5.73 2.06 -25.64
C LEU A 52 -5.90 0.66 -26.24
N THR A 53 -5.15 0.31 -27.28
CA THR A 53 -5.24 -1.02 -27.92
C THR A 53 -4.98 -2.13 -26.90
N GLY A 54 -5.94 -3.04 -26.77
CA GLY A 54 -5.89 -4.17 -25.84
C GLY A 54 -6.08 -3.78 -24.37
N ILE A 55 -6.55 -2.58 -24.06
CA ILE A 55 -7.01 -2.15 -22.72
C ILE A 55 -8.53 -2.17 -22.74
N ASP A 56 -9.12 -2.92 -21.81
CA ASP A 56 -10.56 -2.95 -21.62
C ASP A 56 -11.02 -1.70 -20.85
N ILE A 57 -12.28 -1.24 -21.11
CA ILE A 57 -12.85 -0.13 -20.38
C ILE A 57 -14.19 -0.56 -19.79
N ILE A 58 -14.31 -0.38 -18.47
CA ILE A 58 -15.53 -0.56 -17.70
C ILE A 58 -16.09 0.83 -17.43
N ASP A 59 -17.25 1.13 -18.02
CA ASP A 59 -17.86 2.46 -17.91
C ASP A 59 -18.40 2.71 -16.51
N ALA A 60 -18.00 3.83 -15.92
CA ALA A 60 -18.43 4.30 -14.61
C ALA A 60 -18.33 5.84 -14.57
N PRO A 61 -19.42 6.55 -14.87
CA PRO A 61 -19.37 7.99 -15.14
C PRO A 61 -19.12 8.87 -13.90
N ASN A 62 -19.28 8.30 -12.69
CA ASN A 62 -19.17 9.04 -11.44
C ASN A 62 -17.83 8.77 -10.74
N VAL A 63 -17.44 9.72 -9.88
CA VAL A 63 -16.23 9.67 -9.07
C VAL A 63 -16.59 9.95 -7.62
N ILE A 64 -15.92 9.28 -6.67
CA ILE A 64 -15.93 9.66 -5.28
C ILE A 64 -14.74 10.60 -5.02
N ALA A 65 -15.03 11.81 -4.56
CA ALA A 65 -14.00 12.81 -4.29
C ALA A 65 -13.28 12.54 -2.96
N MET A 66 -12.10 13.15 -2.77
CA MET A 66 -11.35 13.05 -1.51
C MET A 66 -12.10 13.69 -0.33
N THR A 67 -12.99 14.64 -0.61
CA THR A 67 -13.83 15.36 0.37
C THR A 67 -15.13 14.65 0.69
N ASP A 68 -15.54 13.65 -0.10
CA ASP A 68 -16.76 12.87 0.16
C ASP A 68 -16.57 11.99 1.41
N GLN A 69 -17.67 11.76 2.12
CA GLN A 69 -17.65 10.83 3.24
C GLN A 69 -17.38 9.40 2.73
N PRO A 70 -16.47 8.64 3.35
CA PRO A 70 -16.12 7.28 2.89
C PRO A 70 -17.31 6.35 2.68
N GLY A 71 -18.34 6.46 3.54
CA GLY A 71 -19.56 5.64 3.47
C GLY A 71 -20.43 5.88 2.23
N GLU A 72 -20.24 7.00 1.52
CA GLU A 72 -21.00 7.30 0.31
C GLU A 72 -20.74 6.30 -0.82
N ILE A 73 -19.58 5.64 -0.81
CA ILE A 73 -19.26 4.57 -1.77
C ILE A 73 -20.29 3.43 -1.75
N LEU A 74 -20.93 3.21 -0.61
CA LEU A 74 -21.97 2.17 -0.43
C LEU A 74 -23.40 2.71 -0.61
N LYS A 75 -23.56 4.03 -0.79
CA LYS A 75 -24.87 4.70 -0.83
C LYS A 75 -25.05 5.46 -2.14
N SER A 76 -24.82 6.75 -2.12
CA SER A 76 -25.04 7.67 -3.25
C SER A 76 -24.00 7.51 -4.37
N LYS A 77 -22.82 6.98 -4.08
CA LYS A 77 -21.69 6.82 -5.01
C LYS A 77 -21.45 5.35 -5.44
N LYS A 78 -22.46 4.48 -5.39
CA LYS A 78 -22.34 3.06 -5.80
C LYS A 78 -21.87 2.85 -7.23
N ASN A 79 -22.09 3.82 -8.10
CA ASN A 79 -21.72 3.82 -9.52
C ASN A 79 -20.47 4.66 -9.81
N CYS A 80 -19.68 5.03 -8.79
CA CYS A 80 -18.37 5.65 -9.02
C CYS A 80 -17.33 4.62 -9.50
N SER A 81 -16.29 5.10 -10.16
CA SER A 81 -15.22 4.26 -10.72
C SER A 81 -14.63 3.30 -9.69
N MET A 82 -14.37 3.75 -8.48
CA MET A 82 -13.85 2.93 -7.40
C MET A 82 -14.82 1.80 -7.00
N ALA A 83 -16.12 2.11 -6.80
CA ALA A 83 -17.12 1.12 -6.41
C ALA A 83 -17.36 0.07 -7.50
N VAL A 84 -17.47 0.51 -8.76
CA VAL A 84 -17.65 -0.37 -9.93
C VAL A 84 -16.41 -1.27 -10.12
N GLY A 85 -15.20 -0.73 -9.92
CA GLY A 85 -13.96 -1.50 -10.01
C GLY A 85 -13.84 -2.54 -8.91
N LEU A 86 -14.17 -2.21 -7.66
CA LEU A 86 -14.21 -3.16 -6.54
C LEU A 86 -15.28 -4.23 -6.75
N GLN A 87 -16.45 -3.88 -7.31
CA GLN A 87 -17.47 -4.86 -7.66
C GLN A 87 -17.00 -5.80 -8.77
N ALA A 88 -16.32 -5.28 -9.79
CA ALA A 88 -15.74 -6.09 -10.84
C ALA A 88 -14.69 -7.09 -10.30
N LEU A 89 -13.88 -6.67 -9.31
CA LEU A 89 -12.98 -7.58 -8.59
C LEU A 89 -13.76 -8.67 -7.84
N ALA A 90 -14.79 -8.28 -7.09
CA ALA A 90 -15.63 -9.21 -6.33
C ALA A 90 -16.37 -10.23 -7.24
N ASP A 91 -16.73 -9.81 -8.45
CA ASP A 91 -17.37 -10.65 -9.48
C ASP A 91 -16.37 -11.56 -10.22
N GLY A 92 -15.08 -11.52 -9.89
CA GLY A 92 -14.02 -12.30 -10.57
C GLY A 92 -13.69 -11.84 -11.98
N LYS A 93 -14.02 -10.58 -12.35
CA LYS A 93 -13.71 -10.00 -13.67
C LYS A 93 -12.26 -9.53 -13.81
N GLY A 94 -11.49 -9.62 -12.73
CA GLY A 94 -10.06 -9.36 -12.67
C GLY A 94 -9.43 -9.95 -11.42
N ASP A 95 -8.12 -10.03 -11.40
CA ASP A 95 -7.32 -10.68 -10.35
C ASP A 95 -6.89 -9.69 -9.24
N ALA A 96 -6.91 -8.38 -9.53
CA ALA A 96 -6.56 -7.33 -8.58
C ALA A 96 -7.19 -5.99 -8.95
N PHE A 97 -7.28 -5.09 -7.96
CA PHE A 97 -7.77 -3.72 -8.11
C PHE A 97 -6.73 -2.71 -7.62
N VAL A 98 -6.51 -1.65 -8.40
CA VAL A 98 -5.59 -0.55 -8.08
C VAL A 98 -6.33 0.78 -8.12
N SER A 99 -6.22 1.61 -7.08
CA SER A 99 -6.77 2.96 -7.06
C SER A 99 -5.86 3.94 -6.31
N ALA A 100 -5.72 5.15 -6.84
CA ALA A 100 -5.08 6.28 -6.15
C ALA A 100 -6.09 7.21 -5.46
N GLY A 101 -7.38 6.88 -5.44
CA GLY A 101 -8.46 7.67 -4.84
C GLY A 101 -8.46 7.69 -3.31
N SER A 102 -9.55 8.15 -2.71
CA SER A 102 -9.73 8.28 -1.25
C SER A 102 -9.45 6.98 -0.50
N THR A 103 -8.52 7.01 0.45
CA THR A 103 -8.15 5.84 1.28
C THR A 103 -9.35 5.33 2.09
N GLY A 104 -10.11 6.23 2.72
CA GLY A 104 -11.27 5.84 3.50
C GLY A 104 -12.35 5.17 2.64
N ALA A 105 -12.63 5.72 1.44
CA ALA A 105 -13.57 5.14 0.51
C ALA A 105 -13.10 3.76 0.01
N LEU A 106 -11.80 3.61 -0.28
CA LEU A 106 -11.23 2.34 -0.72
C LEU A 106 -11.34 1.26 0.38
N VAL A 107 -10.97 1.58 1.62
CA VAL A 107 -11.11 0.67 2.77
C VAL A 107 -12.56 0.26 2.98
N MET A 108 -13.49 1.23 2.95
CA MET A 108 -14.92 1.00 3.11
C MET A 108 -15.45 0.12 1.97
N GLY A 109 -15.16 0.48 0.72
CA GLY A 109 -15.58 -0.29 -0.45
C GLY A 109 -15.02 -1.70 -0.47
N ALA A 110 -13.71 -1.86 -0.24
CA ALA A 110 -13.08 -3.17 -0.19
C ALA A 110 -13.66 -4.04 0.95
N THR A 111 -13.90 -3.45 2.13
CA THR A 111 -14.47 -4.17 3.28
C THR A 111 -15.88 -4.71 3.01
N PHE A 112 -16.73 -3.97 2.32
CA PHE A 112 -18.15 -4.31 2.17
C PHE A 112 -18.53 -4.83 0.78
N ILE A 113 -17.80 -4.46 -0.29
CA ILE A 113 -18.04 -4.94 -1.65
C ILE A 113 -17.22 -6.21 -1.91
N VAL A 114 -15.87 -6.15 -1.75
CA VAL A 114 -14.98 -7.32 -1.92
C VAL A 114 -15.12 -8.28 -0.75
N LYS A 115 -15.47 -7.75 0.41
CA LYS A 115 -15.64 -8.41 1.71
C LYS A 115 -14.31 -8.84 2.34
N ARG A 116 -14.33 -8.99 3.66
CA ARG A 116 -13.19 -9.48 4.44
C ARG A 116 -13.02 -10.99 4.28
N ILE A 117 -11.78 -11.44 4.37
CA ILE A 117 -11.47 -12.86 4.58
C ILE A 117 -12.19 -13.33 5.86
N LYS A 118 -12.81 -14.50 5.79
CA LYS A 118 -13.51 -15.08 6.95
C LYS A 118 -12.53 -15.28 8.11
N GLY A 119 -12.88 -14.75 9.28
CA GLY A 119 -12.02 -14.74 10.47
C GLY A 119 -11.20 -13.44 10.64
N VAL A 120 -10.93 -12.67 9.60
CA VAL A 120 -10.29 -11.36 9.73
C VAL A 120 -11.26 -10.34 10.29
N LYS A 121 -10.92 -9.75 11.44
CA LYS A 121 -11.75 -8.75 12.13
C LYS A 121 -11.71 -7.39 11.46
N ARG A 122 -10.53 -6.94 11.02
CA ARG A 122 -10.31 -5.67 10.32
C ARG A 122 -9.28 -5.84 9.21
N PRO A 123 -9.53 -5.33 7.99
CA PRO A 123 -8.47 -5.19 7.00
C PRO A 123 -7.52 -4.08 7.41
N ALA A 124 -6.25 -4.16 6.98
CA ALA A 124 -5.23 -3.19 7.29
C ALA A 124 -4.47 -2.75 6.05
N ILE A 125 -4.08 -1.47 5.99
CA ILE A 125 -3.22 -0.94 4.92
C ILE A 125 -1.77 -1.05 5.35
N GLY A 126 -0.96 -1.74 4.55
CA GLY A 126 0.48 -1.82 4.74
C GLY A 126 1.25 -0.89 3.82
N SER A 127 2.37 -0.38 4.28
CA SER A 127 3.33 0.35 3.44
C SER A 127 4.72 -0.23 3.59
N VAL A 128 5.35 -0.56 2.46
CA VAL A 128 6.76 -1.01 2.45
C VAL A 128 7.64 0.24 2.42
N LEU A 129 8.44 0.41 3.48
CA LEU A 129 9.29 1.57 3.68
C LEU A 129 10.77 1.19 3.63
N PRO A 130 11.64 2.08 3.13
CA PRO A 130 13.08 1.82 3.10
C PRO A 130 13.68 1.84 4.50
N SER A 131 14.73 1.07 4.71
CA SER A 131 15.66 1.18 5.83
C SER A 131 17.12 1.06 5.34
N ASN A 132 18.07 1.21 6.25
CA ASN A 132 19.49 1.08 5.91
C ASN A 132 19.87 -0.35 5.51
N ASP A 133 19.19 -1.36 6.06
CA ASP A 133 19.44 -2.77 5.76
C ASP A 133 18.48 -3.25 4.65
N LYS A 134 17.26 -3.61 5.00
CA LYS A 134 16.23 -4.12 4.09
C LYS A 134 14.93 -3.33 4.29
N PRO A 135 14.11 -3.19 3.23
CA PRO A 135 12.81 -2.57 3.40
C PRO A 135 11.98 -3.33 4.44
N PHE A 136 11.20 -2.61 5.24
CA PHE A 136 10.29 -3.16 6.22
C PHE A 136 8.84 -2.83 5.87
N LEU A 137 7.91 -3.65 6.36
CA LEU A 137 6.47 -3.39 6.23
C LEU A 137 5.95 -2.69 7.49
N LEU A 138 5.36 -1.52 7.35
CA LEU A 138 4.56 -0.88 8.40
C LEU A 138 3.09 -1.24 8.21
N LEU A 139 2.42 -1.74 9.26
CA LEU A 139 1.03 -2.21 9.24
C LEU A 139 0.37 -2.01 10.63
N ASP A 140 -0.70 -1.23 10.78
CA ASP A 140 -1.57 -0.54 9.86
C ASP A 140 -1.13 0.93 9.64
N CYS A 141 -1.32 1.43 8.42
CA CYS A 141 -0.93 2.80 8.04
C CYS A 141 -2.13 3.76 7.88
N GLY A 142 -3.30 3.46 8.49
CA GLY A 142 -4.42 4.40 8.48
C GLY A 142 -5.77 3.85 8.03
N ALA A 143 -5.97 2.52 7.99
CA ALA A 143 -7.28 1.93 7.78
C ALA A 143 -8.12 1.93 9.07
N ASN A 144 -7.48 1.79 10.25
CA ASN A 144 -8.16 1.64 11.54
C ASN A 144 -7.54 2.55 12.58
N ALA A 145 -8.19 3.68 12.89
CA ALA A 145 -7.70 4.60 13.92
C ALA A 145 -7.74 3.96 15.32
N ASP A 146 -8.84 3.26 15.65
CA ASP A 146 -9.00 2.55 16.90
C ASP A 146 -8.84 1.04 16.69
N CYS A 147 -7.94 0.43 17.44
CA CYS A 147 -7.64 -0.98 17.40
C CYS A 147 -7.81 -1.66 18.77
N THR A 148 -8.04 -2.97 18.75
CA THR A 148 -7.88 -3.86 19.90
C THR A 148 -6.57 -4.64 19.75
N ALA A 149 -6.09 -5.24 20.83
CA ALA A 149 -4.92 -6.12 20.81
C ALA A 149 -5.04 -7.25 19.78
N GLU A 150 -6.23 -7.81 19.63
CA GLU A 150 -6.54 -8.86 18.65
C GLU A 150 -6.42 -8.37 17.19
N HIS A 151 -6.74 -7.08 16.93
CA HIS A 151 -6.48 -6.49 15.60
C HIS A 151 -4.98 -6.44 15.33
N LEU A 152 -4.16 -6.00 16.30
CA LEU A 152 -2.71 -5.93 16.16
C LEU A 152 -2.08 -7.31 15.98
N LYS A 153 -2.60 -8.35 16.69
CA LYS A 153 -2.20 -9.76 16.46
C LYS A 153 -2.46 -10.17 15.00
N GLN A 154 -3.67 -9.93 14.49
CA GLN A 154 -3.98 -10.25 13.08
C GLN A 154 -3.15 -9.45 12.09
N PHE A 155 -2.85 -8.17 12.38
CA PHE A 155 -1.96 -7.36 11.53
C PHE A 155 -0.55 -7.95 11.50
N ALA A 156 -0.04 -8.41 12.65
CA ALA A 156 1.26 -9.09 12.72
C ALA A 156 1.31 -10.35 11.85
N GLN A 157 0.30 -11.22 11.95
CA GLN A 157 0.20 -12.44 11.15
C GLN A 157 0.10 -12.14 9.65
N MET A 158 -0.78 -11.20 9.24
CA MET A 158 -0.91 -10.77 7.83
C MET A 158 0.37 -10.11 7.31
N GLY A 159 1.01 -9.30 8.16
CA GLY A 159 2.27 -8.62 7.84
C GLY A 159 3.43 -9.59 7.65
N ALA A 160 3.54 -10.61 8.49
CA ALA A 160 4.56 -11.66 8.37
C ALA A 160 4.40 -12.41 7.04
N ILE A 161 3.19 -12.85 6.69
CA ILE A 161 2.88 -13.52 5.41
C ILE A 161 3.24 -12.61 4.23
N TYR A 162 2.85 -11.34 4.27
CA TYR A 162 3.16 -10.41 3.20
C TYR A 162 4.66 -10.18 3.06
N SER A 163 5.38 -9.99 4.17
CA SER A 163 6.82 -9.78 4.17
C SER A 163 7.54 -11.01 3.60
N GLU A 164 7.14 -12.21 3.98
CA GLU A 164 7.71 -13.45 3.44
C GLU A 164 7.46 -13.61 1.93
N LYS A 165 6.22 -13.42 1.50
CA LYS A 165 5.84 -13.68 0.10
C LYS A 165 6.26 -12.56 -0.85
N PHE A 166 6.06 -11.28 -0.45
CA PHE A 166 6.30 -10.12 -1.31
C PHE A 166 7.71 -9.56 -1.13
N VAL A 167 8.12 -9.25 0.11
CA VAL A 167 9.46 -8.69 0.41
C VAL A 167 10.55 -9.76 0.34
N LYS A 168 10.17 -11.03 0.46
CA LYS A 168 11.06 -12.21 0.41
C LYS A 168 12.01 -12.32 1.61
N VAL A 169 11.54 -11.96 2.78
CA VAL A 169 12.25 -12.14 4.05
C VAL A 169 11.77 -13.43 4.69
N GLN A 170 12.66 -14.42 4.86
CA GLN A 170 12.33 -15.66 5.58
C GLN A 170 12.23 -15.38 7.08
N SER A 171 11.18 -15.92 7.73
CA SER A 171 10.92 -15.72 9.17
C SER A 171 11.07 -14.26 9.58
N PRO A 172 10.22 -13.35 9.03
CA PRO A 172 10.38 -11.91 9.22
C PRO A 172 10.26 -11.54 10.70
N ARG A 173 11.16 -10.68 11.17
CA ARG A 173 11.15 -10.14 12.53
C ARG A 173 9.98 -9.19 12.69
N VAL A 174 8.99 -9.58 13.48
CA VAL A 174 7.77 -8.79 13.76
C VAL A 174 7.98 -8.03 15.06
N ALA A 175 7.79 -6.72 15.04
CA ALA A 175 7.91 -5.85 16.20
C ALA A 175 6.64 -5.03 16.43
N LEU A 176 6.37 -4.70 17.69
CA LEU A 176 5.30 -3.78 18.09
C LEU A 176 5.88 -2.36 18.25
N ALA A 177 5.30 -1.39 17.54
CA ALA A 177 5.65 0.02 17.69
C ALA A 177 5.30 0.52 19.09
N ASN A 178 6.30 1.01 19.84
CA ASN A 178 6.12 1.45 21.22
C ASN A 178 7.02 2.66 21.54
N ILE A 179 6.89 3.20 22.74
CA ILE A 179 7.65 4.34 23.29
C ILE A 179 8.93 3.92 24.02
N GLY A 180 9.19 2.62 24.14
CA GLY A 180 10.36 2.01 24.75
C GLY A 180 10.41 0.53 24.40
N THR A 181 11.55 -0.12 24.64
CA THR A 181 11.79 -1.53 24.28
C THR A 181 11.39 -2.52 25.39
N GLU A 182 11.20 -2.04 26.61
CA GLU A 182 10.86 -2.90 27.75
C GLU A 182 9.41 -3.39 27.65
N ASP A 183 9.13 -4.60 28.11
CA ASP A 183 7.81 -5.25 28.11
C ASP A 183 6.74 -4.40 28.84
N SER A 184 7.15 -3.59 29.83
CA SER A 184 6.28 -2.75 30.65
C SER A 184 5.95 -1.38 30.04
N LYS A 185 6.43 -1.07 28.85
CA LYS A 185 6.19 0.22 28.19
C LYS A 185 4.90 0.23 27.38
N GLY A 186 4.36 1.43 27.23
CA GLY A 186 3.19 1.68 26.37
C GLY A 186 1.91 1.91 27.17
N ASP A 187 0.82 2.02 26.45
CA ASP A 187 -0.53 2.10 26.97
C ASP A 187 -1.16 0.70 27.11
N ARG A 188 -2.42 0.68 27.58
CA ARG A 188 -3.17 -0.57 27.75
C ARG A 188 -3.20 -1.42 26.46
N LEU A 189 -3.41 -0.79 25.30
CA LEU A 189 -3.45 -1.51 24.02
C LEU A 189 -2.11 -2.20 23.73
N ARG A 190 -0.98 -1.52 23.99
CA ARG A 190 0.37 -2.08 23.73
C ARG A 190 0.68 -3.22 24.67
N HIS A 191 0.30 -3.13 25.95
CA HIS A 191 0.48 -4.23 26.91
C HIS A 191 -0.34 -5.46 26.50
N GLU A 192 -1.65 -5.31 26.24
CA GLU A 192 -2.52 -6.40 25.80
C GLU A 192 -2.03 -7.03 24.48
N ALA A 193 -1.57 -6.19 23.53
CA ALA A 193 -1.05 -6.66 22.24
C ALA A 193 0.29 -7.38 22.39
N PHE A 194 1.19 -6.89 23.27
CA PHE A 194 2.47 -7.53 23.52
C PHE A 194 2.29 -8.96 24.02
N ASP A 195 1.42 -9.16 25.01
CA ASP A 195 1.14 -10.48 25.57
C ASP A 195 0.59 -11.43 24.49
N LEU A 196 -0.39 -10.98 23.69
CA LEU A 196 -0.93 -11.79 22.59
C LEU A 196 0.10 -12.14 21.51
N LEU A 197 0.94 -11.16 21.15
CA LEU A 197 1.97 -11.35 20.12
C LEU A 197 3.07 -12.31 20.59
N LYS A 198 3.46 -12.25 21.87
CA LYS A 198 4.44 -13.13 22.49
C LYS A 198 4.00 -14.58 22.48
N ASP A 199 2.70 -14.83 22.66
CA ASP A 199 2.12 -16.16 22.65
C ASP A 199 1.79 -16.69 21.24
N THR A 200 1.89 -15.85 20.20
CA THR A 200 1.59 -16.20 18.82
C THR A 200 2.78 -16.91 18.14
N LYS A 201 2.72 -18.24 18.06
CA LYS A 201 3.82 -19.10 17.56
C LYS A 201 4.09 -18.99 16.06
N GLU A 202 3.11 -18.51 15.29
CA GLU A 202 3.15 -18.42 13.83
C GLU A 202 3.99 -17.24 13.32
N ILE A 203 4.44 -16.36 14.21
CA ILE A 203 5.25 -15.19 13.89
C ILE A 203 6.57 -15.20 14.66
N ASN A 204 7.60 -14.61 14.11
CA ASN A 204 8.86 -14.34 14.81
C ASN A 204 8.77 -12.98 15.52
N PHE A 205 8.04 -12.93 16.64
CA PHE A 205 7.88 -11.71 17.43
C PHE A 205 9.16 -11.38 18.20
N ILE A 206 9.71 -10.18 18.01
CA ILE A 206 10.95 -9.74 18.63
C ILE A 206 10.74 -8.70 19.76
N GLY A 207 9.49 -8.42 20.13
CA GLY A 207 9.15 -7.49 21.19
C GLY A 207 8.80 -6.08 20.73
N ASN A 208 8.90 -5.12 21.67
CA ASN A 208 8.68 -3.70 21.41
C ASN A 208 9.90 -3.07 20.73
N VAL A 209 9.63 -2.09 19.84
CA VAL A 209 10.69 -1.26 19.25
C VAL A 209 10.31 0.22 19.30
N GLU A 210 11.30 1.06 19.50
CA GLU A 210 11.14 2.49 19.33
C GLU A 210 11.23 2.84 17.84
N THR A 211 10.34 3.70 17.37
CA THR A 211 10.25 4.05 15.94
C THR A 211 11.50 4.74 15.40
N ARG A 212 12.34 5.34 16.26
CA ARG A 212 13.64 5.93 15.89
C ARG A 212 14.65 4.88 15.39
N ASP A 213 14.51 3.61 15.80
CA ASP A 213 15.45 2.54 15.45
C ASP A 213 15.05 1.83 14.14
N VAL A 214 13.81 2.01 13.69
CA VAL A 214 13.26 1.37 12.48
C VAL A 214 14.06 1.72 11.20
N PRO A 215 14.49 2.97 10.98
CA PRO A 215 15.32 3.32 9.82
C PRO A 215 16.65 2.55 9.75
N TYR A 216 17.12 2.01 10.87
CA TYR A 216 18.36 1.21 10.94
C TYR A 216 18.15 -0.28 10.71
N GLY A 217 16.90 -0.74 10.50
CA GLY A 217 16.62 -2.14 10.16
C GLY A 217 16.43 -3.05 11.38
N CYS A 218 15.86 -2.53 12.47
CA CYS A 218 15.63 -3.32 13.70
C CYS A 218 14.57 -4.41 13.51
N CYS A 219 13.60 -4.25 12.57
CA CYS A 219 12.54 -5.22 12.27
C CYS A 219 12.21 -5.28 10.78
N ASP A 220 11.48 -6.32 10.37
CA ASP A 220 11.03 -6.53 9.00
C ASP A 220 9.52 -6.23 8.85
N VAL A 221 8.77 -6.31 9.95
CA VAL A 221 7.36 -5.92 10.06
C VAL A 221 7.20 -5.08 11.34
N LEU A 222 6.73 -3.85 11.19
CA LEU A 222 6.37 -2.96 12.29
C LEU A 222 4.87 -2.89 12.42
N VAL A 223 4.33 -3.37 13.54
CA VAL A 223 2.90 -3.39 13.82
C VAL A 223 2.49 -2.17 14.64
N ALA A 224 1.45 -1.48 14.20
CA ALA A 224 0.85 -0.34 14.89
C ALA A 224 -0.66 -0.29 14.67
N ASP A 225 -1.41 0.45 15.49
CA ASP A 225 -2.74 0.90 15.11
C ASP A 225 -2.64 1.94 13.98
N GLY A 226 -3.74 2.11 13.22
CA GLY A 226 -3.70 2.94 12.03
C GLY A 226 -3.50 4.44 12.31
N PHE A 227 -3.81 4.94 13.51
CA PHE A 227 -3.50 6.33 13.89
C PHE A 227 -2.00 6.51 14.06
N THR A 228 -1.39 5.68 14.90
CA THR A 228 0.07 5.69 15.14
C THR A 228 0.84 5.41 13.85
N GLY A 229 0.46 4.39 13.11
CA GLY A 229 1.14 4.02 11.86
C GLY A 229 1.03 5.09 10.78
N ASN A 230 -0.10 5.79 10.66
CA ASN A 230 -0.22 6.91 9.72
C ASN A 230 0.67 8.10 10.12
N ILE A 231 0.80 8.39 11.42
CA ILE A 231 1.74 9.42 11.91
C ILE A 231 3.19 9.04 11.57
N ILE A 232 3.58 7.78 11.83
CA ILE A 232 4.92 7.25 11.49
C ILE A 232 5.16 7.39 9.98
N LEU A 233 4.22 6.93 9.15
CA LEU A 233 4.32 6.99 7.69
C LEU A 233 4.52 8.43 7.20
N LYS A 234 3.65 9.35 7.64
CA LYS A 234 3.69 10.76 7.19
C LYS A 234 4.93 11.49 7.65
N LEU A 235 5.40 11.22 8.87
CA LEU A 235 6.67 11.77 9.36
C LEU A 235 7.85 11.21 8.55
N TYR A 236 7.87 9.90 8.29
CA TYR A 236 8.92 9.25 7.53
C TYR A 236 9.02 9.82 6.11
N GLU A 237 7.89 9.92 5.40
CA GLU A 237 7.78 10.55 4.08
C GLU A 237 8.25 12.01 4.10
N GLY A 238 7.79 12.79 5.08
CA GLY A 238 8.11 14.21 5.22
C GLY A 238 9.59 14.46 5.48
N VAL A 239 10.20 13.71 6.41
CA VAL A 239 11.63 13.81 6.73
C VAL A 239 12.49 13.42 5.54
N ALA A 240 12.18 12.31 4.86
CA ALA A 240 12.90 11.87 3.67
C ALA A 240 12.86 12.94 2.56
N GLY A 241 11.68 13.52 2.30
CA GLY A 241 11.51 14.60 1.33
C GLY A 241 12.30 15.86 1.69
N ALA A 242 12.23 16.30 2.95
CA ALA A 242 12.98 17.46 3.43
C ALA A 242 14.50 17.27 3.35
N MET A 243 15.00 16.08 3.72
CA MET A 243 16.42 15.76 3.60
C MET A 243 16.91 15.83 2.14
N MET A 244 16.15 15.22 1.22
CA MET A 244 16.48 15.25 -0.22
C MET A 244 16.45 16.67 -0.79
N ALA A 245 15.50 17.52 -0.37
CA ALA A 245 15.42 18.92 -0.77
C ALA A 245 16.64 19.70 -0.25
N ASN A 246 17.05 19.49 1.01
CA ASN A 246 18.22 20.13 1.60
C ASN A 246 19.53 19.71 0.89
N ILE A 247 19.73 18.42 0.61
CA ILE A 247 20.87 17.92 -0.17
C ILE A 247 20.92 18.60 -1.55
N LYS A 248 19.77 18.65 -2.24
CA LYS A 248 19.67 19.34 -3.55
C LYS A 248 20.01 20.82 -3.44
N SER A 249 19.57 21.51 -2.39
CA SER A 249 19.87 22.92 -2.12
C SER A 249 21.37 23.15 -1.94
N ILE A 250 22.05 22.32 -1.12
CA ILE A 250 23.50 22.39 -0.89
C ILE A 250 24.27 22.33 -2.21
N PHE A 251 23.94 21.37 -3.07
CA PHE A 251 24.62 21.19 -4.36
C PHE A 251 24.31 22.27 -5.39
N LYS A 252 23.19 22.99 -5.25
CA LYS A 252 22.84 24.11 -6.15
C LYS A 252 23.41 25.46 -5.73
N LYS A 253 24.14 25.54 -4.60
CA LYS A 253 24.60 26.82 -4.02
C LYS A 253 25.65 27.56 -4.85
N SER A 254 26.52 26.85 -5.57
CA SER A 254 27.60 27.43 -6.40
C SER A 254 28.01 26.51 -7.55
N SER A 255 28.76 27.02 -8.51
CA SER A 255 29.30 26.22 -9.62
C SER A 255 30.23 25.10 -9.11
N ILE A 256 30.96 25.34 -8.02
CA ILE A 256 31.85 24.34 -7.41
C ILE A 256 31.03 23.20 -6.80
N THR A 257 29.95 23.52 -6.05
CA THR A 257 29.09 22.48 -5.46
C THR A 257 28.32 21.72 -6.53
N MET A 258 27.96 22.35 -7.67
CA MET A 258 27.36 21.66 -8.81
C MET A 258 28.36 20.70 -9.48
N LEU A 259 29.63 21.05 -9.60
CA LEU A 259 30.68 20.15 -10.09
C LEU A 259 30.86 18.95 -9.12
N ALA A 260 30.92 19.20 -7.82
CA ALA A 260 30.96 18.15 -6.81
C ALA A 260 29.74 17.21 -6.89
N ALA A 261 28.53 17.74 -7.13
CA ALA A 261 27.33 16.92 -7.34
C ALA A 261 27.46 15.98 -8.55
N MET A 262 28.10 16.41 -9.63
CA MET A 262 28.37 15.54 -10.79
C MET A 262 29.31 14.39 -10.43
N MET A 263 30.33 14.63 -9.61
CA MET A 263 31.26 13.59 -9.17
C MET A 263 30.62 12.53 -8.29
N VAL A 264 29.64 12.91 -7.44
CA VAL A 264 28.91 11.98 -6.53
C VAL A 264 27.54 11.57 -7.06
N LYS A 265 27.20 11.91 -8.32
CA LYS A 265 25.87 11.68 -8.92
C LYS A 265 25.37 10.24 -8.77
N GLY A 266 26.25 9.26 -8.97
CA GLY A 266 25.89 7.84 -8.84
C GLY A 266 25.42 7.48 -7.43
N GLY A 267 26.14 7.95 -6.40
CA GLY A 267 25.78 7.75 -4.99
C GLY A 267 24.45 8.45 -4.64
N LEU A 268 24.26 9.69 -5.10
CA LEU A 268 23.02 10.45 -4.87
C LEU A 268 21.80 9.81 -5.55
N LEU A 269 21.95 9.29 -6.76
CA LEU A 269 20.90 8.54 -7.43
C LEU A 269 20.59 7.25 -6.72
N GLY A 270 21.59 6.51 -6.26
CA GLY A 270 21.41 5.30 -5.46
C GLY A 270 20.69 5.57 -4.13
N LEU A 271 21.05 6.67 -3.45
CA LEU A 271 20.35 7.10 -2.23
C LEU A 271 18.89 7.46 -2.54
N LYS A 272 18.64 8.25 -3.59
CA LYS A 272 17.29 8.63 -4.02
C LYS A 272 16.44 7.38 -4.31
N MET A 273 16.96 6.42 -5.06
CA MET A 273 16.24 5.17 -5.39
C MET A 273 15.95 4.34 -4.13
N ARG A 274 16.89 4.25 -3.19
CA ARG A 274 16.68 3.54 -1.92
C ARG A 274 15.61 4.21 -1.04
N MET A 275 15.55 5.56 -1.04
CA MET A 275 14.58 6.33 -0.25
C MET A 275 13.23 6.53 -0.97
N ASP A 276 13.10 6.08 -2.22
CA ASP A 276 11.88 6.24 -3.02
C ASP A 276 10.92 5.08 -2.72
N TYR A 277 9.99 5.31 -1.80
CA TYR A 277 8.96 4.33 -1.46
C TYR A 277 8.02 3.99 -2.64
N SER A 278 7.93 4.85 -3.67
CA SER A 278 7.14 4.57 -4.86
C SER A 278 7.69 3.40 -5.70
N GLU A 279 8.96 3.04 -5.51
CA GLU A 279 9.57 1.87 -6.14
C GLU A 279 8.95 0.54 -5.67
N PHE A 280 8.43 0.50 -4.44
CA PHE A 280 7.75 -0.70 -3.93
C PHE A 280 6.32 -0.82 -4.45
N GLY A 281 5.76 0.22 -5.06
CA GLY A 281 4.41 0.27 -5.61
C GLY A 281 3.48 1.11 -4.75
N GLY A 282 2.32 0.55 -4.39
CA GLY A 282 1.36 1.17 -3.49
C GLY A 282 1.34 0.51 -2.10
N ALA A 283 0.32 0.80 -1.36
CA ALA A 283 0.01 0.20 -0.07
C ALA A 283 -1.03 -0.93 -0.24
N PRO A 284 -0.70 -2.20 0.02
CA PRO A 284 -1.67 -3.28 -0.06
C PRO A 284 -2.71 -3.17 1.07
N LEU A 285 -3.97 -3.41 0.75
CA LEU A 285 -5.02 -3.61 1.74
C LEU A 285 -5.14 -5.11 2.03
N LEU A 286 -4.59 -5.54 3.16
CA LEU A 286 -4.57 -6.93 3.58
C LEU A 286 -5.85 -7.29 4.36
N GLY A 287 -6.28 -8.56 4.27
CA GLY A 287 -7.44 -9.06 5.02
C GLY A 287 -8.79 -8.97 4.30
N VAL A 288 -8.80 -8.61 3.00
CA VAL A 288 -9.98 -8.67 2.12
C VAL A 288 -9.88 -9.82 1.10
N ASN A 289 -11.02 -10.29 0.56
CA ASN A 289 -11.10 -11.43 -0.38
C ASN A 289 -10.66 -11.08 -1.81
N GLY A 290 -9.67 -10.20 -1.96
CA GLY A 290 -9.12 -9.82 -3.26
C GLY A 290 -7.86 -9.00 -3.08
N VAL A 291 -7.02 -8.95 -4.09
CA VAL A 291 -5.84 -8.09 -4.10
C VAL A 291 -6.28 -6.66 -4.37
N VAL A 292 -6.15 -5.78 -3.39
CA VAL A 292 -6.46 -4.35 -3.48
C VAL A 292 -5.22 -3.55 -3.13
N ILE A 293 -4.77 -2.69 -4.05
CA ILE A 293 -3.59 -1.84 -3.86
C ILE A 293 -4.00 -0.36 -3.90
N LYS A 294 -3.64 0.36 -2.87
CA LYS A 294 -3.79 1.81 -2.77
C LYS A 294 -2.53 2.49 -3.28
N ALA A 295 -2.60 3.17 -4.42
CA ALA A 295 -1.55 4.07 -4.87
C ALA A 295 -1.68 5.44 -4.19
N HIS A 296 -0.59 6.19 -4.06
CA HIS A 296 -0.61 7.53 -3.44
C HIS A 296 -1.45 8.50 -4.29
N GLY A 297 -2.13 9.48 -3.66
CA GLY A 297 -2.97 10.45 -4.37
C GLY A 297 -2.22 11.24 -5.45
N SER A 298 -0.98 11.60 -5.22
CA SER A 298 -0.12 12.33 -6.17
C SER A 298 0.67 11.42 -7.14
N SER A 299 0.29 10.14 -7.28
CA SER A 299 0.99 9.18 -8.14
C SER A 299 1.12 9.67 -9.58
N ASP A 300 2.32 9.56 -10.12
CA ASP A 300 2.62 9.70 -11.54
C ASP A 300 2.48 8.34 -12.27
N ALA A 301 2.71 8.32 -13.57
CA ALA A 301 2.62 7.11 -14.39
C ALA A 301 3.57 5.99 -13.92
N LYS A 302 4.75 6.34 -13.39
CA LYS A 302 5.71 5.36 -12.85
C LYS A 302 5.17 4.72 -11.57
N ALA A 303 4.62 5.52 -10.67
CA ALA A 303 4.03 5.03 -9.42
C ALA A 303 2.81 4.13 -9.68
N ILE A 304 1.93 4.50 -10.62
CA ILE A 304 0.80 3.67 -11.05
C ILE A 304 1.27 2.34 -11.65
N ARG A 305 2.26 2.37 -12.55
CA ARG A 305 2.85 1.16 -13.10
C ARG A 305 3.42 0.25 -12.01
N ASN A 306 4.11 0.82 -11.03
CA ASN A 306 4.67 0.06 -9.91
C ASN A 306 3.58 -0.52 -8.99
N ALA A 307 2.47 0.20 -8.76
CA ALA A 307 1.32 -0.30 -8.04
C ALA A 307 0.66 -1.49 -8.78
N ILE A 308 0.57 -1.44 -10.11
CA ILE A 308 0.10 -2.55 -10.94
C ILE A 308 1.06 -3.74 -10.87
N ARG A 309 2.38 -3.51 -10.88
CA ARG A 309 3.39 -4.55 -10.68
C ARG A 309 3.23 -5.24 -9.32
N GLN A 310 3.00 -4.46 -8.26
CA GLN A 310 2.75 -4.99 -6.93
C GLN A 310 1.47 -5.84 -6.91
N ALA A 311 0.37 -5.34 -7.50
CA ALA A 311 -0.89 -6.06 -7.61
C ALA A 311 -0.70 -7.41 -8.33
N LYS A 312 0.03 -7.43 -9.45
CA LYS A 312 0.43 -8.64 -10.16
C LYS A 312 1.16 -9.62 -9.23
N THR A 313 2.20 -9.15 -8.56
CA THR A 313 3.01 -9.99 -7.67
C THR A 313 2.19 -10.56 -6.51
N CYS A 314 1.30 -9.76 -5.91
CA CYS A 314 0.43 -10.22 -4.82
C CYS A 314 -0.54 -11.31 -5.29
N ALA A 315 -1.08 -11.20 -6.50
CA ALA A 315 -1.97 -12.21 -7.08
C ALA A 315 -1.18 -13.49 -7.45
N GLU A 316 -0.05 -13.38 -8.13
CA GLU A 316 0.81 -14.51 -8.49
C GLU A 316 1.31 -15.29 -7.27
N LYS A 317 1.59 -14.62 -6.17
CA LYS A 317 2.03 -15.23 -4.91
C LYS A 317 0.89 -15.72 -4.03
N ASN A 318 -0.36 -15.58 -4.49
CA ASN A 318 -1.56 -15.99 -3.76
C ASN A 318 -1.59 -15.51 -2.29
N ILE A 319 -1.24 -14.21 -2.08
CA ILE A 319 -1.15 -13.64 -0.71
C ILE A 319 -2.50 -13.74 0.00
N VAL A 320 -3.60 -13.43 -0.70
CA VAL A 320 -4.97 -13.51 -0.14
C VAL A 320 -5.31 -14.93 0.32
N GLY A 321 -5.03 -15.94 -0.51
CA GLY A 321 -5.29 -17.35 -0.15
C GLY A 321 -4.42 -17.83 1.00
N THR A 322 -3.13 -17.39 1.06
CA THR A 322 -2.24 -17.74 2.17
C THR A 322 -2.73 -17.14 3.50
N ILE A 323 -3.17 -15.86 3.48
CA ILE A 323 -3.76 -15.22 4.68
C ILE A 323 -5.04 -15.95 5.11
N ALA A 324 -5.92 -16.29 4.15
CA ALA A 324 -7.17 -16.99 4.45
C ALA A 324 -6.94 -18.36 5.09
N GLN A 325 -5.94 -19.10 4.60
CA GLN A 325 -5.55 -20.39 5.16
C GLN A 325 -4.99 -20.24 6.58
N SER A 326 -4.05 -19.31 6.79
CA SER A 326 -3.44 -19.06 8.10
C SER A 326 -4.49 -18.67 9.16
N VAL A 327 -5.43 -17.78 8.81
CA VAL A 327 -6.50 -17.37 9.74
C VAL A 327 -7.45 -18.53 10.06
N LYS A 328 -7.73 -19.43 9.08
CA LYS A 328 -8.54 -20.61 9.32
C LYS A 328 -7.82 -21.59 10.25
N GLU A 329 -6.56 -21.88 10.01
CA GLU A 329 -5.76 -22.79 10.83
C GLU A 329 -5.65 -22.30 12.29
N ALA A 330 -5.48 -20.98 12.49
CA ALA A 330 -5.49 -20.39 13.82
C ALA A 330 -6.85 -20.57 14.53
N ALA A 331 -7.97 -20.40 13.82
CA ALA A 331 -9.30 -20.58 14.37
C ALA A 331 -9.66 -22.06 14.66
N ASP A 332 -9.09 -23.00 13.92
CA ASP A 332 -9.28 -24.44 14.13
C ASP A 332 -8.42 -24.97 15.31
N ALA A 333 -7.40 -24.20 15.75
CA ALA A 333 -6.50 -24.54 16.86
C ALA A 333 -6.92 -23.97 18.23
N GLU A 334 -7.83 -22.98 18.26
CA GLU A 334 -8.47 -22.42 19.46
C GLU A 334 -9.71 -23.25 19.87
#